data_3b56b5713f11ef2ee9007eba8d29f372
#
_entry.id   3b56b5713f11ef2ee9007eba8d29f372
#
_cell.length_a   1.000
_cell.length_b   1.000
_cell.length_c   1.000
_cell.angle_alpha   90.00
_cell.angle_beta   90.00
_cell.angle_gamma   90.00
#
_symmetry.space_group_name_H-M   'P 1'
#
loop_
_entity.id
_entity.type
_entity.pdbx_description
1 polymer ?
#
loop_
_entity_poly.entity_id
_entity_poly.type
_entity_poly.pdbx_seq_one_letter_code
_entity_poly.pdbx_strand_id
1 'polypeptide(L)'
;MSTATSVPETYELEGDDALRTLRDTGWGQLAKDSFVRFRAADGTSHSRSLAFQVMLTLLPFMIAVVGLATALNVDQLRQLLTQTVDRLAPGPAGQIFTQAISQGAKSAARGGLWALLLGAVAALASATVAMGQIERGANRLYGVEQDRPTADKYWNGFKLACTAGVLTVAAFMIIVGGSDLARATGLSGVVEALWTVLRWPLSIGFVIVAFALLFRAAPRRHQPSWSWLAVGSGVSVLLWFVFTGGLALYLDVSSGTFGRTYGPLTGVIAILIWTFLTSLAIYLGLAFAAQLEAVRAGMPAPATGEREN
;
A
#
# COMPACT_ATOMS: atom_id res chain seq x y z
N MET A 1 -5.95 -12.08 -23.78
CA MET A 1 -7.32 -11.94 -23.22
C MET A 1 -7.26 -12.36 -21.78
N SER A 2 -7.82 -11.57 -20.85
CA SER A 2 -7.91 -11.99 -19.45
C SER A 2 -8.85 -13.19 -19.36
N THR A 3 -8.38 -14.28 -18.76
CA THR A 3 -9.19 -15.48 -18.50
C THR A 3 -10.01 -15.36 -17.20
N ALA A 4 -9.86 -14.22 -16.47
CA ALA A 4 -10.69 -13.93 -15.31
C ALA A 4 -12.13 -13.67 -15.77
N THR A 5 -13.07 -14.35 -15.14
CA THR A 5 -14.50 -14.12 -15.38
C THR A 5 -14.85 -12.68 -15.00
N SER A 6 -15.56 -11.96 -15.88
CA SER A 6 -16.06 -10.62 -15.57
C SER A 6 -16.97 -10.67 -14.34
N VAL A 7 -16.79 -9.73 -13.42
CA VAL A 7 -17.65 -9.60 -12.23
C VAL A 7 -18.73 -8.58 -12.54
N PRO A 8 -20.03 -8.94 -12.44
CA PRO A 8 -21.13 -7.98 -12.66
C PRO A 8 -21.04 -6.81 -11.68
N GLU A 9 -21.52 -5.65 -12.10
CA GLU A 9 -21.65 -4.49 -11.22
C GLU A 9 -22.83 -4.68 -10.27
N THR A 10 -22.56 -4.68 -8.97
CA THR A 10 -23.56 -4.85 -7.93
C THR A 10 -23.59 -3.61 -7.03
N TYR A 11 -24.63 -2.79 -7.21
CA TYR A 11 -24.72 -1.46 -6.60
C TYR A 11 -25.12 -1.47 -5.11
N GLU A 12 -25.84 -2.51 -4.67
CA GLU A 12 -26.51 -2.54 -3.37
C GLU A 12 -25.86 -3.47 -2.33
N LEU A 13 -24.68 -4.01 -2.60
CA LEU A 13 -24.02 -4.90 -1.66
C LEU A 13 -23.39 -4.14 -0.50
N GLU A 14 -23.68 -4.60 0.72
CA GLU A 14 -23.16 -4.06 1.97
C GLU A 14 -22.27 -5.07 2.73
N GLY A 15 -21.69 -4.63 3.84
CA GLY A 15 -20.79 -5.45 4.66
C GLY A 15 -21.48 -6.68 5.25
N ASP A 16 -22.78 -6.59 5.57
CA ASP A 16 -23.56 -7.71 6.08
C ASP A 16 -23.72 -8.81 5.02
N ASP A 17 -23.90 -8.43 3.74
CA ASP A 17 -23.94 -9.37 2.63
C ASP A 17 -22.57 -10.02 2.44
N ALA A 18 -21.47 -9.27 2.62
CA ALA A 18 -20.12 -9.81 2.54
C ALA A 18 -19.90 -10.87 3.62
N LEU A 19 -20.26 -10.59 4.86
CA LEU A 19 -20.11 -11.53 5.97
C LEU A 19 -20.98 -12.78 5.80
N ARG A 20 -22.21 -12.61 5.31
CA ARG A 20 -23.11 -13.71 5.00
C ARG A 20 -22.54 -14.60 3.90
N THR A 21 -22.15 -14.02 2.77
CA THR A 21 -21.52 -14.75 1.63
C THR A 21 -20.25 -15.48 2.07
N LEU A 22 -19.44 -14.84 2.90
CA LEU A 22 -18.24 -15.43 3.48
C LEU A 22 -18.54 -16.64 4.36
N ARG A 23 -19.59 -16.55 5.18
CA ARG A 23 -20.04 -17.62 6.07
C ARG A 23 -20.60 -18.81 5.28
N ASP A 24 -21.41 -18.53 4.25
CA ASP A 24 -22.08 -19.55 3.44
C ASP A 24 -21.12 -20.30 2.53
N THR A 25 -20.12 -19.60 1.96
CA THR A 25 -19.13 -20.19 1.05
C THR A 25 -17.93 -20.77 1.81
N GLY A 26 -17.56 -20.18 2.95
CA GLY A 26 -16.41 -20.56 3.76
C GLY A 26 -15.10 -19.90 3.32
N TRP A 27 -14.27 -19.57 4.30
CA TRP A 27 -13.00 -18.86 4.10
C TRP A 27 -12.03 -19.61 3.17
N GLY A 28 -11.91 -20.92 3.34
CA GLY A 28 -10.96 -21.75 2.58
C GLY A 28 -11.28 -21.75 1.08
N GLN A 29 -12.56 -21.92 0.73
CA GLN A 29 -12.99 -21.91 -0.67
C GLN A 29 -12.79 -20.51 -1.29
N LEU A 30 -13.24 -19.46 -0.61
CA LEU A 30 -13.07 -18.08 -1.09
C LEU A 30 -11.60 -17.71 -1.26
N ALA A 31 -10.73 -18.08 -0.33
CA ALA A 31 -9.29 -17.83 -0.44
C ALA A 31 -8.68 -18.56 -1.64
N LYS A 32 -9.06 -19.81 -1.86
CA LYS A 32 -8.62 -20.59 -3.02
C LYS A 32 -9.08 -19.95 -4.33
N ASP A 33 -10.35 -19.61 -4.45
CA ASP A 33 -10.90 -19.03 -5.67
C ASP A 33 -10.37 -17.61 -5.91
N SER A 34 -10.13 -16.84 -4.85
CA SER A 34 -9.46 -15.54 -4.94
C SER A 34 -8.04 -15.65 -5.46
N PHE A 35 -7.30 -16.68 -5.02
CA PHE A 35 -5.96 -16.94 -5.53
C PHE A 35 -5.98 -17.40 -7.01
N VAL A 36 -6.96 -18.22 -7.39
CA VAL A 36 -7.17 -18.59 -8.81
C VAL A 36 -7.48 -17.36 -9.65
N ARG A 37 -8.38 -16.48 -9.18
CA ARG A 37 -8.69 -15.19 -9.83
C ARG A 37 -7.45 -14.30 -9.95
N PHE A 38 -6.66 -14.19 -8.90
CA PHE A 38 -5.41 -13.44 -8.90
C PHE A 38 -4.44 -13.97 -9.96
N ARG A 39 -4.28 -15.29 -10.07
CA ARG A 39 -3.44 -15.92 -11.11
C ARG A 39 -4.00 -15.70 -12.52
N ALA A 40 -5.31 -15.90 -12.71
CA ALA A 40 -5.97 -15.72 -14.00
C ALA A 40 -5.88 -14.27 -14.51
N ALA A 41 -5.84 -13.30 -13.60
CA ALA A 41 -5.67 -11.87 -13.90
C ALA A 41 -4.19 -11.45 -14.03
N ASP A 42 -3.24 -12.38 -14.08
CA ASP A 42 -1.79 -12.08 -14.08
C ASP A 42 -1.33 -11.18 -12.91
N GLY A 43 -1.93 -11.42 -11.75
CA GLY A 43 -1.73 -10.60 -10.54
C GLY A 43 -0.27 -10.50 -10.10
N THR A 44 0.53 -11.54 -10.34
CA THR A 44 1.97 -11.53 -10.01
C THR A 44 2.75 -10.52 -10.84
N SER A 45 2.46 -10.40 -12.15
CA SER A 45 3.08 -9.39 -13.02
C SER A 45 2.64 -7.98 -12.65
N HIS A 46 1.37 -7.79 -12.33
CA HIS A 46 0.85 -6.53 -11.82
C HIS A 46 1.50 -6.14 -10.48
N SER A 47 1.70 -7.10 -9.58
CA SER A 47 2.39 -6.87 -8.31
C SER A 47 3.86 -6.45 -8.51
N ARG A 48 4.58 -7.07 -9.45
CA ARG A 48 5.96 -6.67 -9.80
C ARG A 48 6.01 -5.27 -10.38
N SER A 49 5.10 -4.94 -11.29
CA SER A 49 5.02 -3.60 -11.90
C SER A 49 4.71 -2.53 -10.86
N LEU A 50 3.78 -2.80 -9.94
CA LEU A 50 3.45 -1.88 -8.85
C LEU A 50 4.62 -1.74 -7.88
N ALA A 51 5.27 -2.83 -7.50
CA ALA A 51 6.43 -2.82 -6.60
C ALA A 51 7.56 -1.93 -7.14
N PHE A 52 7.88 -2.06 -8.43
CA PHE A 52 8.86 -1.21 -9.09
C PHE A 52 8.46 0.27 -9.04
N GLN A 53 7.19 0.57 -9.32
CA GLN A 53 6.70 1.95 -9.31
C GLN A 53 6.68 2.54 -7.89
N VAL A 54 6.30 1.76 -6.87
CA VAL A 54 6.35 2.17 -5.46
C VAL A 54 7.79 2.47 -5.05
N MET A 55 8.74 1.64 -5.46
CA MET A 55 10.15 1.88 -5.20
C MET A 55 10.66 3.18 -5.83
N LEU A 56 10.28 3.46 -7.08
CA LEU A 56 10.61 4.74 -7.73
C LEU A 56 9.98 5.95 -7.03
N THR A 57 8.82 5.76 -6.42
CA THR A 57 8.12 6.82 -5.66
C THR A 57 8.78 7.09 -4.31
N LEU A 58 9.41 6.10 -3.72
CA LEU A 58 9.91 6.16 -2.34
C LEU A 58 10.98 7.26 -2.17
N LEU A 59 11.94 7.38 -3.10
CA LEU A 59 13.01 8.38 -3.01
C LEU A 59 12.49 9.82 -3.10
N PRO A 60 11.72 10.22 -4.12
CA PRO A 60 11.11 11.56 -4.17
C PRO A 60 10.23 11.85 -2.96
N PHE A 61 9.49 10.86 -2.48
CA PHE A 61 8.65 10.98 -1.30
C PHE A 61 9.48 11.25 -0.04
N MET A 62 10.57 10.52 0.20
CA MET A 62 11.48 10.75 1.31
C MET A 62 12.07 12.16 1.27
N ILE A 63 12.51 12.63 0.10
CA ILE A 63 13.04 13.99 -0.09
C ILE A 63 11.98 15.03 0.23
N ALA A 64 10.73 14.84 -0.23
CA ALA A 64 9.62 15.76 0.02
C ALA A 64 9.26 15.83 1.51
N VAL A 65 9.15 14.69 2.19
CA VAL A 65 8.81 14.63 3.63
C VAL A 65 9.90 15.27 4.48
N VAL A 66 11.18 14.99 4.19
CA VAL A 66 12.30 15.60 4.91
C VAL A 66 12.39 17.10 4.64
N GLY A 67 12.20 17.49 3.39
CA GLY A 67 12.15 18.90 3.00
C GLY A 67 11.05 19.67 3.75
N LEU A 68 9.86 19.05 3.85
CA LEU A 68 8.73 19.61 4.59
C LEU A 68 9.03 19.70 6.10
N ALA A 69 9.57 18.63 6.68
CA ALA A 69 9.97 18.61 8.10
C ALA A 69 10.97 19.71 8.42
N THR A 70 11.95 19.92 7.53
CA THR A 70 12.94 20.98 7.67
C THR A 70 12.32 22.39 7.54
N ALA A 71 11.43 22.57 6.57
CA ALA A 71 10.74 23.86 6.35
C ALA A 71 9.81 24.24 7.51
N LEU A 72 9.22 23.24 8.17
CA LEU A 72 8.35 23.42 9.34
C LEU A 72 9.10 23.41 10.68
N ASN A 73 10.43 23.29 10.67
CA ASN A 73 11.29 23.15 11.85
C ASN A 73 10.89 21.99 12.77
N VAL A 74 10.41 20.87 12.17
CA VAL A 74 10.05 19.65 12.91
C VAL A 74 11.24 18.69 12.91
N ASP A 75 12.26 19.00 13.71
CA ASP A 75 13.49 18.19 13.80
C ASP A 75 13.23 16.75 14.25
N GLN A 76 12.20 16.53 15.06
CA GLN A 76 11.78 15.20 15.51
C GLN A 76 11.41 14.29 14.35
N LEU A 77 10.68 14.78 13.33
CA LEU A 77 10.32 13.98 12.17
C LEU A 77 11.56 13.56 11.37
N ARG A 78 12.53 14.46 11.21
CA ARG A 78 13.80 14.14 10.54
C ARG A 78 14.60 13.07 11.31
N GLN A 79 14.67 13.20 12.64
CA GLN A 79 15.33 12.21 13.49
C GLN A 79 14.64 10.85 13.43
N LEU A 80 13.31 10.81 13.48
CA LEU A 80 12.52 9.58 13.35
C LEU A 80 12.75 8.90 12.01
N LEU A 81 12.74 9.64 10.91
CA LEU A 81 13.03 9.09 9.58
C LEU A 81 14.44 8.51 9.51
N THR A 82 15.47 9.22 10.01
CA THR A 82 16.84 8.74 10.04
C THR A 82 16.97 7.47 10.88
N GLN A 83 16.42 7.46 12.10
CA GLN A 83 16.44 6.29 12.98
C GLN A 83 15.71 5.09 12.37
N THR A 84 14.59 5.34 11.68
CA THR A 84 13.82 4.30 11.00
C THR A 84 14.64 3.69 9.86
N VAL A 85 15.28 4.53 9.06
CA VAL A 85 16.18 4.08 7.97
C VAL A 85 17.37 3.29 8.52
N ASP A 86 18.01 3.76 9.56
CA ASP A 86 19.17 3.08 10.17
C ASP A 86 18.81 1.71 10.74
N ARG A 87 17.57 1.54 11.23
CA ARG A 87 17.05 0.26 11.74
C ARG A 87 16.62 -0.71 10.63
N LEU A 88 15.97 -0.20 9.58
CA LEU A 88 15.38 -1.02 8.52
C LEU A 88 16.36 -1.33 7.39
N ALA A 89 17.32 -0.46 7.14
CA ALA A 89 18.29 -0.58 6.06
C ALA A 89 19.73 -0.31 6.56
N PRO A 90 20.29 -1.18 7.41
CA PRO A 90 21.65 -1.00 7.89
C PRO A 90 22.66 -1.14 6.75
N GLY A 91 23.77 -0.41 6.85
CA GLY A 91 24.88 -0.47 5.88
C GLY A 91 24.66 0.42 4.63
N PRO A 92 25.25 0.05 3.48
CA PRO A 92 25.30 0.93 2.28
C PRO A 92 23.93 1.32 1.71
N ALA A 93 22.91 0.50 1.91
CA ALA A 93 21.55 0.87 1.47
C ALA A 93 20.95 1.95 2.37
N GLY A 94 21.19 1.89 3.69
CA GLY A 94 20.85 2.98 4.60
C GLY A 94 21.53 4.29 4.18
N GLN A 95 22.76 4.23 3.65
CA GLN A 95 23.46 5.41 3.15
C GLN A 95 22.73 6.10 2.00
N ILE A 96 22.08 5.36 1.09
CA ILE A 96 21.29 5.95 -0.01
C ILE A 96 20.12 6.76 0.57
N PHE A 97 19.41 6.20 1.54
CA PHE A 97 18.30 6.91 2.21
C PHE A 97 18.79 8.06 3.08
N THR A 98 19.87 7.86 3.83
CA THR A 98 20.47 8.92 4.64
C THR A 98 20.99 10.06 3.76
N GLN A 99 21.57 9.76 2.59
CA GLN A 99 21.92 10.75 1.58
C GLN A 99 20.67 11.47 1.02
N ALA A 100 19.61 10.74 0.69
CA ALA A 100 18.34 11.35 0.24
C ALA A 100 17.76 12.28 1.32
N ILE A 101 17.77 11.84 2.59
CA ILE A 101 17.35 12.65 3.75
C ILE A 101 18.23 13.91 3.87
N SER A 102 19.55 13.76 3.81
CA SER A 102 20.50 14.89 3.91
C SER A 102 20.37 15.84 2.73
N GLN A 103 20.16 15.31 1.53
CA GLN A 103 19.95 16.11 0.32
C GLN A 103 18.62 16.87 0.39
N GLY A 104 17.54 16.23 0.85
CA GLY A 104 16.25 16.88 1.07
C GLY A 104 16.36 18.06 2.04
N ALA A 105 17.05 17.84 3.18
CA ALA A 105 17.28 18.87 4.18
C ALA A 105 18.15 20.02 3.62
N LYS A 106 19.24 19.72 2.90
CA LYS A 106 20.09 20.74 2.26
C LYS A 106 19.36 21.51 1.19
N SER A 107 18.53 20.85 0.39
CA SER A 107 17.72 21.49 -0.65
C SER A 107 16.68 22.41 -0.05
N ALA A 108 16.00 22.00 1.04
CA ALA A 108 15.07 22.87 1.77
C ALA A 108 15.77 24.08 2.38
N ALA A 109 16.96 23.88 2.97
CA ALA A 109 17.73 24.98 3.59
C ALA A 109 18.31 25.97 2.58
N ARG A 110 18.70 25.52 1.37
CA ARG A 110 19.33 26.37 0.33
C ARG A 110 18.33 26.89 -0.70
N GLY A 111 17.40 26.03 -1.13
CA GLY A 111 16.44 26.31 -2.19
C GLY A 111 15.11 26.86 -1.70
N GLY A 112 14.92 26.94 -0.39
CA GLY A 112 13.69 27.43 0.22
C GLY A 112 12.43 26.74 -0.31
N LEU A 113 11.38 27.49 -0.51
CA LEU A 113 10.06 27.01 -0.97
C LEU A 113 10.12 26.30 -2.32
N TRP A 114 10.98 26.73 -3.25
CA TRP A 114 11.07 26.12 -4.59
C TRP A 114 11.57 24.68 -4.57
N ALA A 115 12.59 24.38 -3.77
CA ALA A 115 13.12 23.02 -3.64
C ALA A 115 12.08 22.06 -3.01
N LEU A 116 11.33 22.56 -2.03
CA LEU A 116 10.22 21.84 -1.42
C LEU A 116 9.11 21.54 -2.43
N LEU A 117 8.69 22.55 -3.19
CA LEU A 117 7.64 22.40 -4.22
C LEU A 117 8.05 21.40 -5.29
N LEU A 118 9.29 21.46 -5.80
CA LEU A 118 9.80 20.53 -6.80
C LEU A 118 9.82 19.08 -6.25
N GLY A 119 10.29 18.90 -5.02
CA GLY A 119 10.26 17.59 -4.37
C GLY A 119 8.85 17.03 -4.19
N ALA A 120 7.92 17.87 -3.73
CA ALA A 120 6.52 17.49 -3.56
C ALA A 120 5.84 17.16 -4.89
N VAL A 121 6.08 17.93 -5.94
CA VAL A 121 5.57 17.68 -7.30
C VAL A 121 6.12 16.35 -7.84
N ALA A 122 7.42 16.10 -7.70
CA ALA A 122 8.05 14.85 -8.14
C ALA A 122 7.48 13.63 -7.39
N ALA A 123 7.30 13.74 -6.07
CA ALA A 123 6.70 12.70 -5.24
C ALA A 123 5.24 12.42 -5.66
N LEU A 124 4.46 13.48 -5.86
CA LEU A 124 3.05 13.37 -6.25
C LEU A 124 2.89 12.83 -7.67
N ALA A 125 3.74 13.24 -8.61
CA ALA A 125 3.76 12.70 -9.97
C ALA A 125 4.08 11.20 -9.96
N SER A 126 5.12 10.78 -9.22
CA SER A 126 5.47 9.36 -9.07
C SER A 126 4.36 8.55 -8.41
N ALA A 127 3.73 9.08 -7.35
CA ALA A 127 2.60 8.44 -6.69
C ALA A 127 1.39 8.31 -7.63
N THR A 128 1.13 9.33 -8.44
CA THR A 128 0.07 9.31 -9.47
C THR A 128 0.26 8.16 -10.47
N VAL A 129 1.49 7.93 -10.90
CA VAL A 129 1.82 6.81 -11.80
C VAL A 129 1.64 5.46 -11.10
N ALA A 130 2.02 5.35 -9.82
CA ALA A 130 1.80 4.14 -9.01
C ALA A 130 0.29 3.83 -8.89
N MET A 131 -0.55 4.83 -8.66
CA MET A 131 -2.01 4.65 -8.63
C MET A 131 -2.56 4.17 -9.98
N GLY A 132 -1.99 4.65 -11.11
CA GLY A 132 -2.31 4.16 -12.44
C GLY A 132 -1.96 2.67 -12.67
N GLN A 133 -0.94 2.14 -11.98
CA GLN A 133 -0.65 0.70 -12.00
C GLN A 133 -1.66 -0.09 -11.18
N ILE A 134 -2.12 0.45 -10.04
CA ILE A 134 -3.19 -0.17 -9.24
C ILE A 134 -4.47 -0.28 -10.08
N GLU A 135 -4.84 0.76 -10.84
CA GLU A 135 -5.99 0.72 -11.76
C GLU A 135 -5.89 -0.43 -12.75
N ARG A 136 -4.74 -0.61 -13.41
CA ARG A 136 -4.55 -1.69 -14.39
C ARG A 136 -4.77 -3.07 -13.78
N GLY A 137 -4.13 -3.34 -12.65
CA GLY A 137 -4.29 -4.63 -11.97
C GLY A 137 -5.72 -4.84 -11.46
N ALA A 138 -6.34 -3.79 -10.93
CA ALA A 138 -7.72 -3.82 -10.48
C ALA A 138 -8.68 -4.15 -11.63
N ASN A 139 -8.54 -3.50 -12.77
CA ASN A 139 -9.36 -3.76 -13.96
C ASN A 139 -9.27 -5.24 -14.38
N ARG A 140 -8.06 -5.81 -14.39
CA ARG A 140 -7.87 -7.22 -14.75
C ARG A 140 -8.53 -8.18 -13.76
N LEU A 141 -8.45 -7.88 -12.47
CA LEU A 141 -9.08 -8.69 -11.41
C LEU A 141 -10.61 -8.72 -11.50
N TYR A 142 -11.21 -7.64 -11.95
CA TYR A 142 -12.66 -7.55 -12.19
C TYR A 142 -13.09 -7.93 -13.61
N GLY A 143 -12.16 -8.32 -14.48
CA GLY A 143 -12.45 -8.65 -15.88
C GLY A 143 -12.81 -7.43 -16.74
N VAL A 144 -12.42 -6.23 -16.32
CA VAL A 144 -12.57 -5.00 -17.12
C VAL A 144 -11.48 -4.94 -18.18
N GLU A 145 -11.87 -4.98 -19.45
CA GLU A 145 -10.92 -5.06 -20.57
C GLU A 145 -10.22 -3.72 -20.88
N GLN A 146 -10.93 -2.62 -20.72
CA GLN A 146 -10.46 -1.31 -21.11
C GLN A 146 -10.12 -0.45 -19.88
N ASP A 147 -8.89 0.03 -19.83
CA ASP A 147 -8.47 1.05 -18.88
C ASP A 147 -9.16 2.41 -19.22
N ARG A 148 -9.13 3.33 -18.26
CA ARG A 148 -9.53 4.71 -18.51
C ARG A 148 -8.64 5.34 -19.58
N PRO A 149 -9.14 6.32 -20.37
CA PRO A 149 -8.30 7.17 -21.20
C PRO A 149 -7.14 7.77 -20.41
N THR A 150 -6.00 7.98 -21.05
CA THR A 150 -4.75 8.37 -20.36
C THR A 150 -4.93 9.56 -19.42
N ALA A 151 -5.60 10.62 -19.88
CA ALA A 151 -5.84 11.82 -19.06
C ALA A 151 -6.68 11.52 -17.82
N ASP A 152 -7.80 10.79 -17.97
CA ASP A 152 -8.70 10.44 -16.89
C ASP A 152 -8.04 9.48 -15.89
N LYS A 153 -7.20 8.56 -16.40
CA LYS A 153 -6.43 7.62 -15.59
C LYS A 153 -5.47 8.36 -14.65
N TYR A 154 -4.66 9.26 -15.21
CA TYR A 154 -3.72 10.02 -14.38
C TYR A 154 -4.42 11.04 -13.48
N TRP A 155 -5.53 11.63 -13.91
CA TRP A 155 -6.34 12.48 -13.05
C TRP A 155 -6.95 11.71 -11.87
N ASN A 156 -7.46 10.51 -12.13
CA ASN A 156 -7.93 9.61 -11.06
C ASN A 156 -6.78 9.17 -10.14
N GLY A 157 -5.63 8.82 -10.71
CA GLY A 157 -4.42 8.49 -9.97
C GLY A 157 -3.95 9.63 -9.06
N PHE A 158 -3.99 10.87 -9.55
CA PHE A 158 -3.68 12.06 -8.75
C PHE A 158 -4.65 12.22 -7.57
N LYS A 159 -5.97 12.09 -7.79
CA LYS A 159 -6.95 12.12 -6.70
C LYS A 159 -6.68 11.05 -5.64
N LEU A 160 -6.38 9.82 -6.08
CA LEU A 160 -6.05 8.71 -5.19
C LEU A 160 -4.75 8.94 -4.43
N ALA A 161 -3.72 9.50 -5.07
CA ALA A 161 -2.47 9.86 -4.40
C ALA A 161 -2.70 10.92 -3.33
N CYS A 162 -3.54 11.93 -3.59
CA CYS A 162 -3.90 12.97 -2.62
C CYS A 162 -4.81 12.47 -1.48
N THR A 163 -5.64 11.46 -1.70
CA THR A 163 -6.59 10.95 -0.68
C THR A 163 -6.04 9.72 0.04
N ALA A 164 -5.95 8.57 -0.62
CA ALA A 164 -5.44 7.34 -0.03
C ALA A 164 -3.96 7.46 0.39
N GLY A 165 -3.14 8.20 -0.39
CA GLY A 165 -1.76 8.48 -0.04
C GLY A 165 -1.64 9.29 1.26
N VAL A 166 -2.42 10.36 1.40
CA VAL A 166 -2.44 11.18 2.63
C VAL A 166 -2.90 10.35 3.84
N LEU A 167 -3.95 9.53 3.69
CA LEU A 167 -4.40 8.64 4.77
C LEU A 167 -3.33 7.64 5.20
N THR A 168 -2.60 7.07 4.23
CA THR A 168 -1.48 6.15 4.52
C THR A 168 -0.34 6.85 5.26
N VAL A 169 0.02 8.07 4.83
CA VAL A 169 1.02 8.91 5.52
C VAL A 169 0.55 9.27 6.93
N ALA A 170 -0.71 9.66 7.09
CA ALA A 170 -1.29 9.97 8.40
C ALA A 170 -1.25 8.75 9.34
N ALA A 171 -1.61 7.55 8.85
CA ALA A 171 -1.49 6.31 9.61
C ALA A 171 -0.06 6.07 10.08
N PHE A 172 0.91 6.23 9.18
CA PHE A 172 2.33 6.08 9.51
C PHE A 172 2.79 7.11 10.55
N MET A 173 2.40 8.38 10.39
CA MET A 173 2.72 9.45 11.35
C MET A 173 2.15 9.19 12.74
N ILE A 174 0.94 8.64 12.83
CA ILE A 174 0.31 8.27 14.11
C ILE A 174 1.07 7.12 14.79
N ILE A 175 1.50 6.11 14.04
CA ILE A 175 2.28 4.99 14.60
C ILE A 175 3.66 5.46 15.08
N VAL A 176 4.41 6.14 14.21
CA VAL A 176 5.81 6.49 14.46
C VAL A 176 5.92 7.71 15.37
N GLY A 177 5.18 8.76 15.08
CA GLY A 177 5.24 10.05 15.79
C GLY A 177 4.30 10.15 17.00
N GLY A 178 3.39 9.20 17.17
CA GLY A 178 2.33 9.31 18.17
C GLY A 178 2.82 9.38 19.62
N SER A 179 3.95 8.74 19.95
CA SER A 179 4.56 8.82 21.28
C SER A 179 5.18 10.20 21.57
N ASP A 180 5.78 10.81 20.53
CA ASP A 180 6.39 12.13 20.67
C ASP A 180 5.33 13.23 20.71
N LEU A 181 4.24 13.05 19.94
CA LEU A 181 3.08 13.93 19.98
C LEU A 181 2.43 13.92 21.37
N ALA A 182 2.25 12.75 21.98
CA ALA A 182 1.72 12.64 23.34
C ALA A 182 2.57 13.38 24.36
N ARG A 183 3.90 13.26 24.27
CA ARG A 183 4.84 13.98 25.13
C ARG A 183 4.82 15.50 24.88
N ALA A 184 4.80 15.92 23.61
CA ALA A 184 4.76 17.34 23.24
C ALA A 184 3.47 18.05 23.67
N THR A 185 2.35 17.34 23.72
CA THR A 185 1.05 17.85 24.18
C THR A 185 0.87 17.81 25.69
N GLY A 186 1.87 17.34 26.46
CA GLY A 186 1.81 17.25 27.90
C GLY A 186 0.83 16.18 28.43
N LEU A 187 0.42 15.25 27.58
CA LEU A 187 -0.41 14.12 28.01
C LEU A 187 0.37 13.27 29.01
N SER A 188 -0.23 13.00 30.16
CA SER A 188 0.38 12.22 31.21
C SER A 188 -0.58 11.21 31.81
N GLY A 189 -0.04 10.18 32.45
CA GLY A 189 -0.81 9.18 33.18
C GLY A 189 -1.73 8.36 32.29
N VAL A 190 -3.01 8.30 32.64
CA VAL A 190 -4.02 7.46 31.96
C VAL A 190 -4.22 7.85 30.50
N VAL A 191 -4.15 9.14 30.19
CA VAL A 191 -4.37 9.66 28.82
C VAL A 191 -3.21 9.23 27.89
N GLU A 192 -1.97 9.26 28.38
CA GLU A 192 -0.80 8.78 27.63
C GLU A 192 -0.89 7.28 27.38
N ALA A 193 -1.27 6.49 28.41
CA ALA A 193 -1.47 5.05 28.28
C ALA A 193 -2.57 4.72 27.26
N LEU A 194 -3.71 5.42 27.35
CA LEU A 194 -4.83 5.26 26.42
C LEU A 194 -4.42 5.59 24.99
N TRP A 195 -3.69 6.71 24.78
CA TRP A 195 -3.18 7.08 23.47
C TRP A 195 -2.22 6.02 22.89
N THR A 196 -1.33 5.48 23.73
CA THR A 196 -0.36 4.45 23.33
C THR A 196 -1.05 3.18 22.78
N VAL A 197 -2.21 2.83 23.34
CA VAL A 197 -3.02 1.70 22.86
C VAL A 197 -3.86 2.10 21.65
N LEU A 198 -4.53 3.26 21.69
CA LEU A 198 -5.50 3.70 20.68
C LEU A 198 -4.86 4.03 19.32
N ARG A 199 -3.60 4.49 19.30
CA ARG A 199 -2.89 4.81 18.05
C ARG A 199 -2.79 3.62 17.08
N TRP A 200 -2.73 2.38 17.58
CA TRP A 200 -2.66 1.19 16.74
C TRP A 200 -3.96 0.92 15.97
N PRO A 201 -5.11 0.75 16.64
CA PRO A 201 -6.37 0.54 15.91
C PRO A 201 -6.74 1.75 15.03
N LEU A 202 -6.42 2.98 15.48
CA LEU A 202 -6.64 4.16 14.68
C LEU A 202 -5.83 4.13 13.37
N SER A 203 -4.55 3.82 13.43
CA SER A 203 -3.70 3.71 12.24
C SER A 203 -4.13 2.57 11.33
N ILE A 204 -4.50 1.42 11.87
CA ILE A 204 -5.06 0.30 11.11
C ILE A 204 -6.34 0.74 10.40
N GLY A 205 -7.22 1.47 11.10
CA GLY A 205 -8.44 2.04 10.52
C GLY A 205 -8.14 2.97 9.33
N PHE A 206 -7.17 3.88 9.45
CA PHE A 206 -6.74 4.75 8.35
C PHE A 206 -6.23 3.96 7.14
N VAL A 207 -5.46 2.88 7.35
CA VAL A 207 -4.96 2.02 6.26
C VAL A 207 -6.11 1.24 5.60
N ILE A 208 -7.07 0.72 6.39
CA ILE A 208 -8.26 0.04 5.85
C ILE A 208 -9.07 1.01 4.99
N VAL A 209 -9.29 2.24 5.46
CA VAL A 209 -10.00 3.27 4.69
C VAL A 209 -9.23 3.65 3.42
N ALA A 210 -7.90 3.78 3.49
CA ALA A 210 -7.07 4.05 2.33
C ALA A 210 -7.19 2.93 1.28
N PHE A 211 -7.14 1.66 1.69
CA PHE A 211 -7.31 0.54 0.77
C PHE A 211 -8.75 0.43 0.24
N ALA A 212 -9.77 0.71 1.06
CA ALA A 212 -11.15 0.76 0.59
C ALA A 212 -11.36 1.86 -0.46
N LEU A 213 -10.73 3.03 -0.28
CA LEU A 213 -10.66 4.09 -1.30
C LEU A 213 -10.02 3.61 -2.59
N LEU A 214 -8.87 2.93 -2.50
CA LEU A 214 -8.20 2.35 -3.67
C LEU A 214 -9.11 1.33 -4.36
N PHE A 215 -9.73 0.43 -3.61
CA PHE A 215 -10.61 -0.61 -4.16
C PHE A 215 -11.87 -0.03 -4.80
N ARG A 216 -12.38 1.08 -4.25
CA ARG A 216 -13.53 1.77 -4.80
C ARG A 216 -13.23 2.54 -6.08
N ALA A 217 -12.14 3.29 -6.11
CA ALA A 217 -11.88 4.28 -7.14
C ALA A 217 -10.86 3.85 -8.19
N ALA A 218 -10.03 2.82 -7.92
CA ALA A 218 -9.06 2.34 -8.90
C ALA A 218 -9.74 1.63 -10.08
N PRO A 219 -10.62 0.64 -9.93
CA PRO A 219 -11.22 -0.04 -11.07
C PRO A 219 -12.09 0.90 -11.90
N ARG A 220 -12.11 0.70 -13.24
CA ARG A 220 -13.00 1.43 -14.15
C ARG A 220 -14.38 0.78 -14.18
N ARG A 221 -15.04 0.74 -13.03
CA ARG A 221 -16.40 0.20 -12.89
C ARG A 221 -17.07 0.80 -11.65
N HIS A 222 -18.36 0.62 -11.53
CA HIS A 222 -19.06 0.88 -10.28
C HIS A 222 -18.72 -0.19 -9.25
N GLN A 223 -18.42 0.26 -8.04
CA GLN A 223 -18.09 -0.61 -6.93
C GLN A 223 -19.21 -0.60 -5.89
N PRO A 224 -19.42 -1.70 -5.15
CA PRO A 224 -20.37 -1.79 -4.07
C PRO A 224 -20.07 -0.79 -2.93
N SER A 225 -20.86 -0.82 -1.86
CA SER A 225 -20.73 0.10 -0.73
C SER A 225 -19.35 -0.01 -0.04
N TRP A 226 -19.01 1.00 0.75
CA TRP A 226 -17.76 1.04 1.52
C TRP A 226 -17.61 -0.12 2.49
N SER A 227 -18.73 -0.53 3.12
CA SER A 227 -18.74 -1.63 4.08
C SER A 227 -18.39 -2.97 3.43
N TRP A 228 -18.84 -3.21 2.19
CA TRP A 228 -18.42 -4.37 1.38
C TRP A 228 -16.92 -4.36 1.11
N LEU A 229 -16.40 -3.23 0.61
CA LEU A 229 -15.00 -3.08 0.26
C LEU A 229 -14.06 -3.15 1.49
N ALA A 230 -14.57 -2.79 2.68
CA ALA A 230 -13.81 -2.89 3.92
C ALA A 230 -13.38 -4.32 4.24
N VAL A 231 -14.18 -5.33 3.86
CA VAL A 231 -13.82 -6.75 4.06
C VAL A 231 -12.57 -7.12 3.26
N GLY A 232 -12.53 -6.81 1.96
CA GLY A 232 -11.37 -7.03 1.12
C GLY A 232 -10.15 -6.21 1.55
N SER A 233 -10.37 -4.97 1.99
CA SER A 233 -9.31 -4.12 2.55
C SER A 233 -8.74 -4.69 3.84
N GLY A 234 -9.59 -5.26 4.70
CA GLY A 234 -9.15 -5.97 5.91
C GLY A 234 -8.27 -7.18 5.59
N VAL A 235 -8.62 -7.94 4.54
CA VAL A 235 -7.79 -9.05 4.03
C VAL A 235 -6.44 -8.53 3.55
N SER A 236 -6.40 -7.41 2.81
CA SER A 236 -5.13 -6.78 2.38
C SER A 236 -4.25 -6.40 3.57
N VAL A 237 -4.83 -5.76 4.58
CA VAL A 237 -4.09 -5.34 5.79
C VAL A 237 -3.56 -6.54 6.54
N LEU A 238 -4.37 -7.58 6.71
CA LEU A 238 -3.93 -8.83 7.36
C LEU A 238 -2.76 -9.46 6.60
N LEU A 239 -2.87 -9.62 5.28
CA LEU A 239 -1.80 -10.16 4.44
C LEU A 239 -0.55 -9.28 4.51
N TRP A 240 -0.70 -7.96 4.52
CA TRP A 240 0.41 -7.04 4.66
C TRP A 240 1.17 -7.23 5.98
N PHE A 241 0.46 -7.41 7.10
CA PHE A 241 1.09 -7.72 8.39
C PHE A 241 1.82 -9.06 8.36
N VAL A 242 1.20 -10.10 7.80
CA VAL A 242 1.81 -11.43 7.67
C VAL A 242 3.06 -11.37 6.82
N PHE A 243 3.01 -10.72 5.66
CA PHE A 243 4.15 -10.61 4.75
C PHE A 243 5.26 -9.74 5.31
N THR A 244 4.92 -8.60 5.92
CA THR A 244 5.92 -7.70 6.54
C THR A 244 6.58 -8.37 7.74
N GLY A 245 5.81 -9.03 8.61
CA GLY A 245 6.34 -9.78 9.76
C GLY A 245 7.18 -10.96 9.32
N GLY A 246 6.74 -11.72 8.32
CA GLY A 246 7.49 -12.82 7.74
C GLY A 246 8.83 -12.37 7.11
N LEU A 247 8.81 -11.25 6.39
CA LEU A 247 10.03 -10.66 5.84
C LEU A 247 10.97 -10.18 6.94
N ALA A 248 10.44 -9.51 7.97
CA ALA A 248 11.25 -9.04 9.10
C ALA A 248 11.95 -10.22 9.80
N LEU A 249 11.19 -11.28 10.09
CA LEU A 249 11.74 -12.51 10.67
C LEU A 249 12.79 -13.15 9.75
N TYR A 250 12.53 -13.24 8.45
CA TYR A 250 13.50 -13.76 7.48
C TYR A 250 14.80 -12.95 7.47
N LEU A 251 14.72 -11.63 7.44
CA LEU A 251 15.89 -10.76 7.44
C LEU A 251 16.68 -10.85 8.75
N ASP A 252 16.00 -10.99 9.88
CA ASP A 252 16.63 -11.17 11.19
C ASP A 252 17.43 -12.50 11.25
N VAL A 253 16.77 -13.62 10.94
CA VAL A 253 17.40 -14.96 10.94
C VAL A 253 18.49 -15.07 9.88
N SER A 254 18.34 -14.43 8.73
CA SER A 254 19.27 -14.52 7.60
C SER A 254 20.29 -13.39 7.58
N SER A 255 20.37 -12.53 8.60
CA SER A 255 21.15 -11.28 8.59
C SER A 255 22.62 -11.48 8.18
N GLY A 256 23.27 -12.52 8.71
CA GLY A 256 24.66 -12.87 8.37
C GLY A 256 24.83 -13.35 6.92
N THR A 257 23.92 -14.16 6.41
CA THR A 257 23.99 -14.74 5.05
C THR A 257 23.51 -13.74 4.02
N PHE A 258 22.40 -13.05 4.28
CA PHE A 258 21.82 -12.06 3.39
C PHE A 258 22.79 -10.88 3.16
N GLY A 259 23.40 -10.37 4.24
CA GLY A 259 24.42 -9.31 4.17
C GLY A 259 25.67 -9.73 3.43
N ARG A 260 26.14 -10.99 3.60
CA ARG A 260 27.31 -11.53 2.87
C ARG A 260 27.03 -11.71 1.38
N THR A 261 25.81 -12.16 1.02
CA THR A 261 25.43 -12.44 -0.37
C THR A 261 25.24 -11.15 -1.16
N TYR A 262 24.49 -10.20 -0.60
CA TYR A 262 24.09 -8.98 -1.30
C TYR A 262 24.93 -7.76 -0.93
N GLY A 263 25.72 -7.82 0.14
CA GLY A 263 26.63 -6.77 0.55
C GLY A 263 25.96 -5.38 0.58
N PRO A 264 26.50 -4.40 -0.16
CA PRO A 264 25.96 -3.05 -0.24
C PRO A 264 24.50 -2.96 -0.74
N LEU A 265 24.02 -3.96 -1.48
CA LEU A 265 22.67 -3.96 -2.06
C LEU A 265 21.60 -4.55 -1.12
N THR A 266 22.00 -5.05 0.05
CA THR A 266 21.10 -5.70 1.03
C THR A 266 19.82 -4.93 1.26
N GLY A 267 19.91 -3.64 1.56
CA GLY A 267 18.71 -2.85 1.85
C GLY A 267 17.87 -2.53 0.61
N VAL A 268 18.49 -2.33 -0.55
CA VAL A 268 17.77 -2.12 -1.81
C VAL A 268 16.93 -3.35 -2.14
N ILE A 269 17.52 -4.54 -2.00
CA ILE A 269 16.83 -5.82 -2.24
C ILE A 269 15.74 -6.06 -1.19
N ALA A 270 16.01 -5.77 0.09
CA ALA A 270 15.01 -5.88 1.14
C ALA A 270 13.78 -4.99 0.87
N ILE A 271 13.99 -3.74 0.44
CA ILE A 271 12.91 -2.81 0.08
C ILE A 271 12.17 -3.29 -1.17
N LEU A 272 12.88 -3.82 -2.19
CA LEU A 272 12.24 -4.39 -3.37
C LEU A 272 11.34 -5.58 -3.01
N ILE A 273 11.82 -6.47 -2.14
CA ILE A 273 11.00 -7.59 -1.65
C ILE A 273 9.81 -7.06 -0.85
N TRP A 274 10.00 -6.10 0.03
CA TRP A 274 8.93 -5.52 0.83
C TRP A 274 7.87 -4.81 -0.02
N THR A 275 8.27 -4.02 -1.02
CA THR A 275 7.33 -3.37 -1.93
C THR A 275 6.58 -4.37 -2.80
N PHE A 276 7.23 -5.48 -3.19
CA PHE A 276 6.59 -6.58 -3.91
C PHE A 276 5.56 -7.30 -3.04
N LEU A 277 5.90 -7.65 -1.80
CA LEU A 277 4.99 -8.27 -0.84
C LEU A 277 3.80 -7.36 -0.49
N THR A 278 4.04 -6.05 -0.35
CA THR A 278 2.99 -5.04 -0.16
C THR A 278 2.04 -5.00 -1.37
N SER A 279 2.60 -5.02 -2.58
CA SER A 279 1.81 -5.04 -3.82
C SER A 279 1.00 -6.34 -3.96
N LEU A 280 1.57 -7.48 -3.56
CA LEU A 280 0.86 -8.76 -3.49
C LEU A 280 -0.32 -8.68 -2.51
N ALA A 281 -0.12 -8.12 -1.31
CA ALA A 281 -1.18 -7.97 -0.32
C ALA A 281 -2.35 -7.12 -0.85
N ILE A 282 -2.05 -6.01 -1.55
CA ILE A 282 -3.07 -5.15 -2.16
C ILE A 282 -3.88 -5.93 -3.20
N TYR A 283 -3.23 -6.58 -4.17
CA TYR A 283 -3.93 -7.27 -5.24
C TYR A 283 -4.62 -8.57 -4.79
N LEU A 284 -4.08 -9.29 -3.81
CA LEU A 284 -4.75 -10.45 -3.23
C LEU A 284 -6.02 -10.06 -2.47
N GLY A 285 -5.99 -8.98 -1.69
CA GLY A 285 -7.19 -8.49 -1.02
C GLY A 285 -8.22 -7.94 -1.99
N LEU A 286 -7.78 -7.29 -3.08
CA LEU A 286 -8.68 -6.85 -4.15
C LEU A 286 -9.28 -8.06 -4.90
N ALA A 287 -8.48 -9.11 -5.17
CA ALA A 287 -8.96 -10.36 -5.75
C ALA A 287 -10.00 -11.04 -4.84
N PHE A 288 -9.78 -10.97 -3.52
CA PHE A 288 -10.74 -11.46 -2.54
C PHE A 288 -12.06 -10.68 -2.58
N ALA A 289 -12.01 -9.35 -2.63
CA ALA A 289 -13.20 -8.51 -2.78
C ALA A 289 -13.96 -8.82 -4.08
N ALA A 290 -13.24 -8.95 -5.21
CA ALA A 290 -13.80 -9.27 -6.50
C ALA A 290 -14.42 -10.69 -6.53
N GLN A 291 -13.78 -11.66 -5.89
CA GLN A 291 -14.29 -13.04 -5.81
C GLN A 291 -15.52 -13.14 -4.91
N LEU A 292 -15.52 -12.43 -3.79
CA LEU A 292 -16.66 -12.36 -2.89
C LEU A 292 -17.91 -11.80 -3.61
N GLU A 293 -17.72 -10.73 -4.39
CA GLU A 293 -18.77 -10.14 -5.22
C GLU A 293 -19.25 -11.10 -6.33
N ALA A 294 -18.31 -11.79 -7.00
CA ALA A 294 -18.64 -12.79 -8.02
C ALA A 294 -19.49 -13.93 -7.46
N VAL A 295 -19.14 -14.47 -6.29
CA VAL A 295 -19.92 -15.53 -5.62
C VAL A 295 -21.30 -15.03 -5.25
N ARG A 296 -21.43 -13.82 -4.70
CA ARG A 296 -22.71 -13.20 -4.36
C ARG A 296 -23.59 -13.00 -5.59
N ALA A 297 -22.97 -12.69 -6.73
CA ALA A 297 -23.68 -12.56 -8.02
C ALA A 297 -23.98 -13.92 -8.71
N GLY A 298 -23.66 -15.05 -8.08
CA GLY A 298 -23.89 -16.39 -8.65
C GLY A 298 -22.99 -16.74 -9.83
N MET A 299 -21.82 -16.06 -9.95
CA MET A 299 -20.89 -16.32 -11.03
C MET A 299 -20.12 -17.64 -10.82
N PRO A 300 -19.76 -18.38 -11.91
CA PRO A 300 -18.95 -19.57 -11.79
C PRO A 300 -17.57 -19.26 -11.20
N ALA A 301 -16.92 -20.26 -10.62
CA ALA A 301 -15.55 -20.15 -10.14
C ALA A 301 -14.62 -19.69 -11.28
N PRO A 302 -13.61 -18.85 -10.98
CA PRO A 302 -12.69 -18.37 -12.01
C PRO A 302 -11.90 -19.54 -12.59
N ALA A 303 -11.86 -19.64 -13.93
CA ALA A 303 -11.08 -20.65 -14.62
C ALA A 303 -9.65 -20.14 -14.84
N THR A 304 -8.65 -20.94 -14.50
CA THR A 304 -7.30 -20.77 -15.02
C THR A 304 -7.34 -21.20 -16.48
N GLY A 305 -6.90 -20.33 -17.40
CA GLY A 305 -6.87 -20.64 -18.84
C GLY A 305 -5.81 -21.69 -19.23
N GLU A 306 -5.61 -22.72 -18.41
CA GLU A 306 -4.98 -23.94 -18.86
C GLU A 306 -5.96 -24.61 -19.81
N ARG A 307 -5.72 -24.44 -21.11
CA ARG A 307 -6.37 -25.22 -22.13
C ARG A 307 -6.06 -26.68 -21.81
N GLU A 308 -7.09 -27.46 -21.54
CA GLU A 308 -7.02 -28.89 -21.79
C GLU A 308 -6.62 -29.07 -23.26
N ASN A 309 -5.37 -29.42 -23.49
CA ASN A 309 -4.89 -29.95 -24.75
C ASN A 309 -4.82 -31.48 -24.62
#